data_31dc6736c30ec870e728c2ce11912bbb
#
_entry.id   31dc6736c30ec870e728c2ce11912bbb
#
_cell.length_a   1.000
_cell.length_b   1.000
_cell.length_c   1.000
_cell.angle_alpha   90.00
_cell.angle_beta   90.00
_cell.angle_gamma   90.00
#
_symmetry.space_group_name_H-M   'P 1'
#
loop_
_entity.id
_entity.type
_entity.pdbx_description
1 polymer ?
#
loop_
_entity_poly.entity_id
_entity_poly.type
_entity_poly.pdbx_seq_one_letter_code
_entity_poly.pdbx_strand_id
1 'polypeptide(L)'
;MQPDGSLQVEDTVRGVLRDVLGLSAERVADFRADTPLFGALPELDSLAVAGVLTELEDRLGILIEDDEVDGEMLESFGALTRFAAGKALG
;
A
#
# COMPACT_ATOMS: atom_id res chain seq x y z
N MET A 1 12.03 0.61 22.59
CA MET A 1 11.91 0.59 21.14
C MET A 1 11.33 1.92 20.66
N GLN A 2 11.94 2.48 19.66
CA GLN A 2 11.53 3.77 19.17
C GLN A 2 10.70 3.65 17.91
N PRO A 3 9.45 4.03 17.95
CA PRO A 3 8.65 4.01 16.73
C PRO A 3 9.11 5.11 15.80
N ASP A 4 9.31 4.75 14.57
CA ASP A 4 9.71 5.67 13.51
C ASP A 4 8.55 6.00 12.57
N GLY A 5 7.34 5.55 12.91
CA GLY A 5 6.16 5.75 12.08
C GLY A 5 5.92 4.65 11.07
N SER A 6 6.87 3.73 10.92
CA SER A 6 6.73 2.65 9.93
C SER A 6 5.53 1.76 10.19
N LEU A 7 5.25 1.48 11.46
CA LEU A 7 4.10 0.64 11.81
C LEU A 7 2.79 1.31 11.48
N GLN A 8 2.70 2.63 11.69
CA GLN A 8 1.51 3.36 11.31
C GLN A 8 1.32 3.39 9.81
N VAL A 9 2.42 3.55 9.06
CA VAL A 9 2.35 3.52 7.61
C VAL A 9 1.90 2.14 7.14
N GLU A 10 2.48 1.09 7.71
CA GLU A 10 2.11 -0.27 7.35
C GLU A 10 0.63 -0.52 7.62
N ASP A 11 0.13 -0.09 8.78
CA ASP A 11 -1.28 -0.25 9.12
C ASP A 11 -2.18 0.51 8.16
N THR A 12 -1.74 1.71 7.75
CA THR A 12 -2.51 2.51 6.80
C THR A 12 -2.56 1.83 5.44
N VAL A 13 -1.42 1.30 4.96
CA VAL A 13 -1.38 0.59 3.69
C VAL A 13 -2.31 -0.63 3.73
N ARG A 14 -2.26 -1.36 4.83
CA ARG A 14 -3.11 -2.54 5.03
C ARG A 14 -4.60 -2.16 4.98
N GLY A 15 -4.95 -1.07 5.65
CA GLY A 15 -6.32 -0.56 5.64
C GLY A 15 -6.78 -0.08 4.28
N VAL A 16 -5.89 0.57 3.53
CA VAL A 16 -6.20 1.02 2.18
C VAL A 16 -6.51 -0.18 1.29
N LEU A 17 -5.66 -1.20 1.33
CA LEU A 17 -5.90 -2.40 0.52
C LEU A 17 -7.21 -3.07 0.90
N ARG A 18 -7.49 -3.16 2.19
CA ARG A 18 -8.76 -3.73 2.65
C ARG A 18 -9.94 -2.96 2.09
N ASP A 19 -9.91 -1.63 2.21
CA ASP A 19 -11.07 -0.80 1.89
C ASP A 19 -11.27 -0.65 0.38
N VAL A 20 -10.19 -0.43 -0.35
CA VAL A 20 -10.29 -0.21 -1.80
C VAL A 20 -10.60 -1.51 -2.53
N LEU A 21 -9.99 -2.61 -2.11
CA LEU A 21 -10.16 -3.88 -2.79
C LEU A 21 -11.30 -4.73 -2.22
N GLY A 22 -11.91 -4.27 -1.14
CA GLY A 22 -13.00 -5.01 -0.52
C GLY A 22 -12.57 -6.31 0.15
N LEU A 23 -11.34 -6.35 0.66
CA LEU A 23 -10.80 -7.54 1.31
C LEU A 23 -11.24 -7.60 2.76
N SER A 24 -11.26 -8.82 3.31
CA SER A 24 -11.56 -8.97 4.73
C SER A 24 -10.38 -8.50 5.58
N ALA A 25 -10.68 -8.12 6.83
CA ALA A 25 -9.63 -7.75 7.77
C ALA A 25 -8.66 -8.90 7.99
N GLU A 26 -9.16 -10.13 8.02
CA GLU A 26 -8.33 -11.31 8.21
C GLU A 26 -7.36 -11.50 7.06
N ARG A 27 -7.82 -11.25 5.84
CA ARG A 27 -7.00 -11.45 4.67
C ARG A 27 -5.84 -10.47 4.64
N VAL A 28 -6.10 -9.19 4.92
CA VAL A 28 -5.03 -8.19 4.93
C VAL A 28 -4.13 -8.35 6.16
N ALA A 29 -4.65 -8.91 7.24
CA ALA A 29 -3.83 -9.17 8.44
C ALA A 29 -2.73 -10.18 8.15
N ASP A 30 -2.95 -11.07 7.19
CA ASP A 30 -1.98 -12.09 6.80
C ASP A 30 -0.91 -11.59 5.83
N PHE A 31 -1.06 -10.38 5.33
CA PHE A 31 -0.08 -9.83 4.38
C PHE A 31 1.28 -9.64 5.05
N ARG A 32 2.33 -10.07 4.37
CA ARG A 32 3.71 -9.94 4.82
C ARG A 32 4.49 -9.17 3.77
N ALA A 33 5.73 -8.85 4.08
CA ALA A 33 6.57 -8.08 3.16
C ALA A 33 6.67 -8.71 1.78
N ASP A 34 6.73 -10.04 1.71
CA ASP A 34 6.87 -10.75 0.44
C ASP A 34 5.54 -11.16 -0.17
N THR A 35 4.41 -10.76 0.43
CA THR A 35 3.09 -11.08 -0.13
C THR A 35 2.93 -10.37 -1.47
N PRO A 36 2.72 -11.11 -2.57
CA PRO A 36 2.58 -10.47 -3.88
C PRO A 36 1.24 -9.76 -3.99
N LEU A 37 1.25 -8.61 -4.66
CA LEU A 37 0.04 -7.81 -4.84
C LEU A 37 -0.39 -7.79 -6.29
N PHE A 38 0.21 -6.92 -7.09
CA PHE A 38 -0.21 -6.75 -8.48
C PHE A 38 0.13 -8.02 -9.27
N GLY A 39 -0.87 -8.53 -9.97
CA GLY A 39 -0.72 -9.78 -10.71
C GLY A 39 -1.11 -11.01 -9.91
N ALA A 40 -1.10 -10.93 -8.57
CA ALA A 40 -1.48 -12.05 -7.71
C ALA A 40 -2.87 -11.86 -7.13
N LEU A 41 -3.26 -10.61 -6.84
CA LEU A 41 -4.59 -10.30 -6.33
C LEU A 41 -5.50 -9.93 -7.50
N PRO A 42 -6.50 -10.74 -7.80
CA PRO A 42 -7.41 -10.40 -8.91
C PRO A 42 -8.18 -9.11 -8.66
N GLU A 43 -8.36 -8.73 -7.40
CA GLU A 43 -9.02 -7.47 -7.06
C GLU A 43 -8.20 -6.25 -7.42
N LEU A 44 -6.88 -6.40 -7.55
CA LEU A 44 -5.99 -5.27 -7.81
C LEU A 44 -5.74 -5.14 -9.32
N ASP A 45 -6.72 -4.58 -10.01
CA ASP A 45 -6.61 -4.28 -11.43
C ASP A 45 -6.16 -2.81 -11.60
N SER A 46 -6.07 -2.35 -12.84
CA SER A 46 -5.59 -1.00 -13.14
C SER A 46 -6.44 0.09 -12.47
N LEU A 47 -7.74 -0.11 -12.43
CA LEU A 47 -8.62 0.85 -11.80
C LEU A 47 -8.44 0.87 -10.29
N ALA A 48 -8.30 -0.32 -9.70
CA ALA A 48 -8.08 -0.43 -8.27
C ALA A 48 -6.73 0.17 -7.86
N VAL A 49 -5.71 0.04 -8.70
CA VAL A 49 -4.41 0.67 -8.44
C VAL A 49 -4.58 2.17 -8.25
N ALA A 50 -5.34 2.81 -9.14
CA ALA A 50 -5.58 4.25 -9.02
C ALA A 50 -6.26 4.58 -7.70
N GLY A 51 -7.23 3.76 -7.29
CA GLY A 51 -7.93 3.96 -6.02
C GLY A 51 -7.01 3.79 -4.81
N VAL A 52 -6.14 2.78 -4.85
CA VAL A 52 -5.18 2.53 -3.78
C VAL A 52 -4.24 3.74 -3.63
N LEU A 53 -3.70 4.23 -4.74
CA LEU A 53 -2.77 5.36 -4.70
C LEU A 53 -3.45 6.62 -4.18
N THR A 54 -4.69 6.88 -4.61
CA THR A 54 -5.44 8.04 -4.15
C THR A 54 -5.70 7.98 -2.64
N GLU A 55 -6.07 6.80 -2.13
CA GLU A 55 -6.31 6.65 -0.70
C GLU A 55 -5.03 6.78 0.11
N LEU A 56 -3.91 6.29 -0.40
CA LEU A 56 -2.64 6.48 0.27
C LEU A 56 -2.29 7.96 0.37
N GLU A 57 -2.52 8.72 -0.70
CA GLU A 57 -2.28 10.16 -0.66
C GLU A 57 -3.12 10.83 0.41
N ASP A 58 -4.41 10.49 0.46
CA ASP A 58 -5.32 11.09 1.42
C ASP A 58 -4.97 10.74 2.85
N ARG A 59 -4.73 9.47 3.11
CA ARG A 59 -4.56 9.00 4.49
C ARG A 59 -3.21 9.34 5.07
N LEU A 60 -2.18 9.40 4.21
CA LEU A 60 -0.82 9.70 4.66
C LEU A 60 -0.43 11.15 4.43
N GLY A 61 -1.28 11.92 3.74
CA GLY A 61 -0.97 13.32 3.45
C GLY A 61 0.24 13.46 2.54
N ILE A 62 0.37 12.58 1.55
CA ILE A 62 1.50 12.57 0.63
C ILE A 62 1.01 12.84 -0.78
N LEU A 63 1.95 13.14 -1.67
CA LEU A 63 1.66 13.32 -3.09
C LEU A 63 2.47 12.30 -3.87
N ILE A 64 1.78 11.51 -4.69
CA ILE A 64 2.42 10.49 -5.51
C ILE A 64 2.35 10.97 -6.96
N GLU A 65 3.52 11.21 -7.55
CA GLU A 65 3.60 11.64 -8.94
C GLU A 65 3.47 10.45 -9.87
N ASP A 66 2.95 10.70 -11.07
CA ASP A 66 2.74 9.64 -12.06
C ASP A 66 4.04 8.91 -12.39
N ASP A 67 5.16 9.61 -12.46
CA ASP A 67 6.44 9.00 -12.81
C ASP A 67 7.05 8.20 -11.67
N GLU A 68 6.47 8.26 -10.48
CA GLU A 68 6.90 7.43 -9.36
C GLU A 68 6.20 6.07 -9.36
N VAL A 69 5.12 5.94 -10.12
CA VAL A 69 4.33 4.69 -10.12
C VAL A 69 4.95 3.71 -11.12
N ASP A 70 5.37 2.56 -10.62
CA ASP A 70 5.92 1.50 -11.46
C ASP A 70 5.50 0.14 -10.92
N GLY A 71 5.86 -0.92 -11.66
CA GLY A 71 5.48 -2.27 -11.27
C GLY A 71 6.17 -2.73 -10.01
N GLU A 72 7.34 -2.19 -9.71
CA GLU A 72 8.09 -2.63 -8.54
C GLU A 72 7.42 -2.23 -7.24
N MET A 73 6.85 -1.03 -7.18
CA MET A 73 6.21 -0.57 -5.95
C MET A 73 4.94 -1.35 -5.62
N LEU A 74 4.34 -1.98 -6.62
CA LEU A 74 3.12 -2.75 -6.46
C LEU A 74 3.37 -4.26 -6.45
N GLU A 75 4.62 -4.68 -6.53
CA GLU A 75 4.97 -6.09 -6.64
C GLU A 75 4.61 -6.87 -5.38
N SER A 76 4.83 -6.26 -4.21
CA SER A 76 4.56 -6.90 -2.94
C SER A 76 4.08 -5.90 -1.91
N PHE A 77 3.49 -6.43 -0.86
CA PHE A 77 3.05 -5.60 0.26
C PHE A 77 4.22 -4.81 0.85
N GLY A 78 5.38 -5.46 0.99
CA GLY A 78 6.57 -4.79 1.50
C GLY A 78 7.06 -3.67 0.59
N ALA A 79 7.03 -3.88 -0.72
CA ALA A 79 7.45 -2.85 -1.67
C ALA A 79 6.55 -1.63 -1.58
N LEU A 80 5.23 -1.86 -1.53
CA LEU A 80 4.26 -0.76 -1.42
C LEU A 80 4.43 -0.03 -0.10
N THR A 81 4.61 -0.77 0.99
CA THR A 81 4.78 -0.16 2.31
C THR A 81 6.06 0.68 2.36
N ARG A 82 7.16 0.17 1.80
CA ARG A 82 8.42 0.93 1.76
C ARG A 82 8.27 2.20 0.94
N PHE A 83 7.58 2.11 -0.19
CA PHE A 83 7.33 3.30 -1.01
C PHE A 83 6.54 4.34 -0.22
N ALA A 84 5.45 3.91 0.41
CA ALA A 84 4.60 4.81 1.18
C ALA A 84 5.35 5.41 2.37
N ALA A 85 6.15 4.61 3.07
CA ALA A 85 6.93 5.09 4.19
C ALA A 85 7.98 6.11 3.75
N GLY A 86 8.62 5.87 2.62
CA GLY A 86 9.58 6.81 2.08
C GLY A 86 8.97 8.16 1.77
N LYS A 87 7.73 8.17 1.28
CA LYS A 87 7.02 9.42 1.00
C LYS A 87 6.55 10.09 2.29
N ALA A 88 6.03 9.30 3.22
CA ALA A 88 5.41 9.85 4.43
C ALA A 88 6.44 10.27 5.48
N LEU A 89 7.53 9.54 5.58
CA LEU A 89 8.53 9.74 6.64
C LEU A 89 9.84 10.32 6.13
N GLY A 90 10.04 10.26 4.84
CA GLY A 90 11.24 10.80 4.22
C GLY A 90 11.16 12.28 3.96
#